data_4e6ec9a8a3cc53033ea0ecbbd58bb88b
#
_entry.id   4e6ec9a8a3cc53033ea0ecbbd58bb88b
#
_cell.length_a   1.000
_cell.length_b   1.000
_cell.length_c   1.000
_cell.angle_alpha   90.00
_cell.angle_beta   90.00
_cell.angle_gamma   90.00
#
_symmetry.space_group_name_H-M   'P 1'
#
loop_
_entity.id
_entity.type
_entity.pdbx_description
1 polymer ?
#
loop_
_entity_poly.entity_id
_entity_poly.type
_entity_poly.pdbx_seq_one_letter_code
_entity_poly.pdbx_strand_id
1 'polypeptide(L)'
;GLVLNTYNNIQYGEPELQNALSHNLSLLYSSFNLFNYTNVFARIAYSSNIDQIRSLTNFENIIRTSTFFNSNFADENLNAFGRVQRTFGKIRASLNGALNYNKINQFIQNQKSINEGYTQTLTPGIRTNFKVAPNINLRYRYSVVKNKLGSKETKFIIKAPSIEFDAYIIEKFTFVTNYSYTTQELETESQSFQNWDASLTYRKDKDAKWEFELKASNILNIDVQVRNSANNLSLIHI
;
A
#
# COMPACT_ATOMS: atom_id res chain seq x y z
N GLY A 1 39.36 -0.42 -2.06
CA GLY A 1 39.68 0.86 -2.74
C GLY A 1 38.86 2.03 -2.20
N LEU A 2 39.35 3.26 -2.36
CA LEU A 2 38.69 4.48 -1.96
C LEU A 2 38.04 5.12 -3.20
N VAL A 3 36.76 5.48 -3.10
CA VAL A 3 36.03 6.17 -4.15
C VAL A 3 35.47 7.48 -3.61
N LEU A 4 35.80 8.59 -4.25
CA LEU A 4 35.23 9.89 -3.94
C LEU A 4 34.00 10.11 -4.84
N ASN A 5 32.79 9.98 -4.27
CA ASN A 5 31.55 10.14 -5.03
C ASN A 5 31.14 11.61 -5.22
N THR A 6 31.39 12.43 -4.20
CA THR A 6 31.17 13.88 -4.21
C THR A 6 32.16 14.54 -3.27
N TYR A 7 32.28 15.87 -3.29
CA TYR A 7 33.23 16.63 -2.48
C TYR A 7 33.27 16.25 -0.99
N ASN A 8 32.15 15.82 -0.44
CA ASN A 8 32.01 15.46 0.98
C ASN A 8 31.53 14.02 1.22
N ASN A 9 31.59 13.12 0.23
CA ASN A 9 31.12 11.75 0.32
C ASN A 9 32.22 10.77 -0.12
N ILE A 10 32.88 10.14 0.86
CA ILE A 10 33.95 9.18 0.66
C ILE A 10 33.39 7.77 0.87
N GLN A 11 33.63 6.91 -0.09
CA GLN A 11 33.23 5.51 -0.02
C GLN A 11 34.45 4.60 0.02
N TYR A 12 34.50 3.72 1.02
CA TYR A 12 35.50 2.68 1.14
C TYR A 12 34.96 1.36 0.59
N GLY A 13 35.67 0.78 -0.37
CA GLY A 13 35.37 -0.56 -0.85
C GLY A 13 35.96 -1.61 0.11
N GLU A 14 35.18 -2.65 0.40
CA GLU A 14 35.55 -3.79 1.22
C GLU A 14 35.77 -5.01 0.29
N PRO A 15 37.00 -5.51 0.17
CA PRO A 15 37.32 -6.63 -0.70
C PRO A 15 36.84 -8.00 -0.21
N GLU A 16 36.49 -8.11 1.07
CA GLU A 16 36.00 -9.36 1.69
C GLU A 16 34.48 -9.54 1.63
N LEU A 17 33.80 -8.70 0.88
CA LEU A 17 32.33 -8.81 0.72
C LEU A 17 31.96 -10.15 0.08
N GLN A 18 31.04 -10.84 0.73
CA GLN A 18 30.42 -12.08 0.25
C GLN A 18 29.10 -11.81 -0.45
N ASN A 19 28.67 -12.75 -1.26
CA ASN A 19 27.37 -12.67 -1.92
C ASN A 19 26.23 -12.79 -0.89
N ALA A 20 25.22 -11.94 -1.03
CA ALA A 20 24.01 -12.04 -0.24
C ALA A 20 23.23 -13.31 -0.59
N LEU A 21 22.68 -13.97 0.41
CA LEU A 21 21.84 -15.16 0.26
C LEU A 21 20.36 -14.79 0.47
N SER A 22 19.50 -15.27 -0.43
CA SER A 22 18.06 -15.04 -0.37
C SER A 22 17.29 -16.35 -0.37
N HIS A 23 16.41 -16.52 0.60
CA HIS A 23 15.44 -17.59 0.65
C HIS A 23 14.06 -17.03 0.29
N ASN A 24 13.41 -17.61 -0.73
CA ASN A 24 12.10 -17.18 -1.18
C ASN A 24 11.14 -18.37 -1.19
N LEU A 25 10.00 -18.19 -0.53
CA LEU A 25 8.90 -19.15 -0.56
C LEU A 25 7.65 -18.43 -1.05
N SER A 26 6.95 -19.02 -2.02
CA SER A 26 5.65 -18.52 -2.45
C SER A 26 4.64 -19.62 -2.59
N LEU A 27 3.42 -19.36 -2.12
CA LEU A 27 2.28 -20.24 -2.25
C LEU A 27 1.15 -19.48 -2.94
N LEU A 28 0.55 -20.07 -3.95
CA LEU A 28 -0.58 -19.55 -4.68
C LEU A 28 -1.73 -20.56 -4.65
N TYR A 29 -2.92 -20.11 -4.27
CA TYR A 29 -4.14 -20.87 -4.36
C TYR A 29 -5.18 -20.10 -5.18
N SER A 30 -5.81 -20.75 -6.13
CA SER A 30 -6.91 -20.19 -6.92
C SER A 30 -7.97 -21.25 -7.16
N SER A 31 -9.22 -20.91 -6.91
CA SER A 31 -10.37 -21.78 -7.13
C SER A 31 -11.55 -20.98 -7.65
N PHE A 32 -12.22 -21.51 -8.65
CA PHE A 32 -13.45 -20.95 -9.18
C PHE A 32 -14.52 -22.02 -9.30
N ASN A 33 -15.66 -21.79 -8.68
CA ASN A 33 -16.82 -22.68 -8.74
C ASN A 33 -17.89 -22.07 -9.66
N LEU A 34 -18.14 -22.74 -10.77
CA LEU A 34 -19.13 -22.30 -11.79
C LEU A 34 -20.58 -22.40 -11.31
N PHE A 35 -20.89 -23.34 -10.40
CA PHE A 35 -22.26 -23.58 -9.96
C PHE A 35 -22.78 -22.48 -9.02
N ASN A 36 -21.91 -21.96 -8.17
CA ASN A 36 -22.29 -20.95 -7.18
C ASN A 36 -21.55 -19.63 -7.38
N TYR A 37 -20.79 -19.49 -8.48
CA TYR A 37 -20.01 -18.30 -8.84
C TYR A 37 -19.12 -17.80 -7.70
N THR A 38 -18.51 -18.76 -6.98
CA THR A 38 -17.56 -18.45 -5.92
C THR A 38 -16.15 -18.45 -6.51
N ASN A 39 -15.42 -17.39 -6.26
CA ASN A 39 -14.01 -17.25 -6.59
C ASN A 39 -13.22 -17.07 -5.30
N VAL A 40 -12.20 -17.90 -5.13
CA VAL A 40 -11.24 -17.83 -4.04
C VAL A 40 -9.85 -17.67 -4.63
N PHE A 41 -9.12 -16.69 -4.13
CA PHE A 41 -7.72 -16.47 -4.48
C PHE A 41 -6.95 -16.20 -3.20
N ALA A 42 -5.79 -16.83 -3.05
CA ALA A 42 -4.87 -16.57 -1.95
C ALA A 42 -3.42 -16.67 -2.43
N ARG A 43 -2.59 -15.78 -1.96
CA ARG A 43 -1.16 -15.79 -2.19
C ARG A 43 -0.43 -15.47 -0.90
N ILE A 44 0.60 -16.25 -0.60
CA ILE A 44 1.54 -15.98 0.48
C ILE A 44 2.92 -15.98 -0.15
N ALA A 45 3.71 -14.97 0.16
CA ALA A 45 5.10 -14.87 -0.26
C ALA A 45 5.95 -14.44 0.95
N TYR A 46 6.94 -15.23 1.25
CA TYR A 46 7.94 -14.96 2.29
C TYR A 46 9.31 -14.87 1.66
N SER A 47 10.08 -13.90 2.07
CA SER A 47 11.50 -13.79 1.72
C SER A 47 12.35 -13.50 2.95
N SER A 48 13.50 -14.14 3.02
CA SER A 48 14.52 -13.90 4.02
C SER A 48 15.85 -13.68 3.32
N ASN A 49 16.44 -12.50 3.55
CA ASN A 49 17.72 -12.13 2.93
C ASN A 49 18.79 -12.07 4.02
N ILE A 50 19.78 -12.94 3.87
CA ILE A 50 20.89 -13.14 4.82
C ILE A 50 22.17 -12.61 4.16
N ASP A 51 23.11 -12.18 4.98
CA ASP A 51 24.42 -11.67 4.55
C ASP A 51 24.33 -10.50 3.54
N GLN A 52 23.27 -9.70 3.65
CA GLN A 52 23.11 -8.54 2.80
C GLN A 52 24.25 -7.55 2.97
N ILE A 53 24.70 -7.01 1.84
CA ILE A 53 25.69 -5.94 1.83
C ILE A 53 25.02 -4.67 2.35
N ARG A 54 25.53 -4.15 3.46
CA ARG A 54 25.05 -2.94 4.13
C ARG A 54 26.12 -1.87 4.09
N SER A 55 25.70 -0.62 4.10
CA SER A 55 26.61 0.50 4.29
C SER A 55 26.56 0.98 5.73
N LEU A 56 27.72 1.10 6.33
CA LEU A 56 27.92 1.83 7.56
C LEU A 56 28.33 3.25 7.19
N THR A 57 27.53 4.22 7.64
CA THR A 57 27.76 5.63 7.34
C THR A 57 28.12 6.38 8.60
N ASN A 58 29.27 7.01 8.59
CA ASN A 58 29.74 7.90 9.64
C ASN A 58 29.79 9.33 9.12
N PHE A 59 29.45 10.28 9.99
CA PHE A 59 29.53 11.71 9.72
C PHE A 59 30.59 12.34 10.61
N GLU A 60 31.59 12.95 9.99
CA GLU A 60 32.57 13.80 10.67
C GLU A 60 32.45 15.21 10.10
N ASN A 61 31.80 16.09 10.83
CA ASN A 61 31.45 17.43 10.36
C ASN A 61 30.60 17.35 9.07
N ILE A 62 31.13 17.89 7.96
CA ILE A 62 30.50 17.88 6.64
C ILE A 62 30.90 16.66 5.77
N ILE A 63 31.80 15.81 6.27
CA ILE A 63 32.30 14.67 5.52
C ILE A 63 31.48 13.44 5.91
N ARG A 64 30.90 12.80 4.91
CA ARG A 64 30.23 11.51 5.01
C ARG A 64 31.16 10.41 4.54
N THR A 65 31.47 9.45 5.41
CA THR A 65 32.22 8.25 5.07
C THR A 65 31.29 7.04 5.08
N SER A 66 31.37 6.21 4.05
CA SER A 66 30.56 4.99 3.92
C SER A 66 31.45 3.79 3.70
N THR A 67 31.28 2.75 4.51
CA THR A 67 31.95 1.45 4.38
C THR A 67 30.91 0.37 4.20
N PHE A 68 31.20 -0.63 3.38
CA PHE A 68 30.30 -1.76 3.16
C PHE A 68 30.74 -2.97 4.00
N PHE A 69 29.77 -3.75 4.44
CA PHE A 69 29.98 -5.01 5.15
C PHE A 69 28.82 -5.96 4.92
N ASN A 70 29.05 -7.26 5.07
CA ASN A 70 27.96 -8.23 5.09
C ASN A 70 27.30 -8.23 6.47
N SER A 71 25.97 -8.15 6.47
CA SER A 71 25.17 -8.15 7.69
C SER A 71 24.84 -9.58 8.10
N ASN A 72 25.24 -10.02 9.30
CA ASN A 72 24.89 -11.34 9.86
C ASN A 72 23.39 -11.45 10.25
N PHE A 73 22.57 -10.47 9.88
CA PHE A 73 21.15 -10.43 10.25
C PHE A 73 20.28 -10.63 9.03
N ALA A 74 19.27 -11.48 9.18
CA ALA A 74 18.27 -11.68 8.15
C ALA A 74 17.26 -10.53 8.13
N ASP A 75 17.05 -9.96 6.94
CA ASP A 75 15.85 -9.16 6.67
C ASP A 75 14.74 -10.09 6.22
N GLU A 76 13.57 -9.86 6.78
CA GLU A 76 12.41 -10.70 6.53
C GLU A 76 11.27 -9.88 5.92
N ASN A 77 10.59 -10.46 4.95
CA ASN A 77 9.38 -9.90 4.36
C ASN A 77 8.34 -10.99 4.18
N LEU A 78 7.12 -10.76 4.68
CA LEU A 78 5.98 -11.62 4.49
C LEU A 78 4.84 -10.80 3.89
N ASN A 79 4.35 -11.22 2.73
CA ASN A 79 3.17 -10.68 2.09
C ASN A 79 2.14 -11.79 1.94
N ALA A 80 0.97 -11.60 2.52
CA ALA A 80 -0.16 -12.48 2.32
C ALA A 80 -1.36 -11.67 1.81
N PHE A 81 -2.04 -12.21 0.81
CA PHE A 81 -3.25 -11.63 0.25
C PHE A 81 -4.26 -12.75 0.02
N GLY A 82 -5.51 -12.49 0.39
CA GLY A 82 -6.62 -13.38 0.15
C GLY A 82 -7.85 -12.63 -0.35
N ARG A 83 -8.59 -13.24 -1.25
CA ARG A 83 -9.89 -12.76 -1.72
C ARG A 83 -10.86 -13.92 -1.78
N VAL A 84 -12.02 -13.72 -1.21
CA VAL A 84 -13.20 -14.57 -1.43
C VAL A 84 -14.30 -13.69 -2.02
N GLN A 85 -14.91 -14.16 -3.09
CA GLN A 85 -15.97 -13.45 -3.78
C GLN A 85 -17.04 -14.44 -4.21
N ARG A 86 -18.30 -14.10 -3.98
CA ARG A 86 -19.45 -14.90 -4.44
C ARG A 86 -20.52 -14.00 -5.04
N THR A 87 -21.11 -14.46 -6.13
CA THR A 87 -22.18 -13.75 -6.83
C THR A 87 -23.52 -14.44 -6.58
N PHE A 88 -24.49 -13.68 -6.10
CA PHE A 88 -25.86 -14.08 -5.84
C PHE A 88 -26.77 -13.32 -6.80
N GLY A 89 -27.10 -13.93 -7.94
CA GLY A 89 -27.87 -13.24 -8.98
C GLY A 89 -27.15 -11.99 -9.50
N LYS A 90 -27.68 -10.82 -9.13
CA LYS A 90 -27.11 -9.52 -9.52
C LYS A 90 -26.26 -8.87 -8.42
N ILE A 91 -26.11 -9.50 -7.30
CA ILE A 91 -25.34 -8.98 -6.16
C ILE A 91 -24.07 -9.81 -6.01
N ARG A 92 -22.97 -9.14 -5.87
CA ARG A 92 -21.66 -9.73 -5.63
C ARG A 92 -21.15 -9.29 -4.24
N ALA A 93 -20.94 -10.26 -3.35
CA ALA A 93 -20.27 -10.04 -2.09
C ALA A 93 -18.78 -10.43 -2.22
N SER A 94 -17.92 -9.67 -1.60
CA SER A 94 -16.48 -9.91 -1.59
C SER A 94 -15.86 -9.60 -0.23
N LEU A 95 -14.83 -10.36 0.11
CA LEU A 95 -13.97 -10.10 1.26
C LEU A 95 -12.53 -10.19 0.79
N ASN A 96 -11.77 -9.11 0.95
CA ASN A 96 -10.35 -9.09 0.69
C ASN A 96 -9.60 -8.93 2.00
N GLY A 97 -8.53 -9.69 2.18
CA GLY A 97 -7.61 -9.58 3.30
C GLY A 97 -6.20 -9.44 2.79
N ALA A 98 -5.41 -8.58 3.42
CA ALA A 98 -3.99 -8.44 3.17
C ALA A 98 -3.22 -8.34 4.48
N LEU A 99 -2.06 -8.95 4.52
CA LEU A 99 -1.11 -8.87 5.62
C LEU A 99 0.27 -8.63 5.04
N ASN A 100 0.94 -7.58 5.51
CA ASN A 100 2.32 -7.29 5.16
C ASN A 100 3.11 -7.19 6.47
N TYR A 101 4.22 -7.90 6.53
CA TYR A 101 5.21 -7.81 7.59
C TYR A 101 6.56 -7.62 6.97
N ASN A 102 7.32 -6.68 7.49
CA ASN A 102 8.70 -6.46 7.12
C ASN A 102 9.54 -6.23 8.36
N LYS A 103 10.72 -6.82 8.36
CA LYS A 103 11.74 -6.62 9.38
C LYS A 103 13.04 -6.32 8.68
N ILE A 104 13.56 -5.14 8.93
CA ILE A 104 14.79 -4.65 8.33
C ILE A 104 15.78 -4.32 9.44
N ASN A 105 16.95 -4.90 9.37
CA ASN A 105 18.05 -4.57 10.28
C ASN A 105 18.84 -3.40 9.71
N GLN A 106 19.03 -2.36 10.47
CA GLN A 106 19.75 -1.14 10.09
C GLN A 106 20.86 -0.86 11.08
N PHE A 107 21.86 -0.11 10.63
CA PHE A 107 22.91 0.42 11.50
C PHE A 107 22.83 1.94 11.44
N ILE A 108 22.55 2.55 12.58
CA ILE A 108 22.46 3.99 12.76
C ILE A 108 23.50 4.37 13.81
N GLN A 109 24.47 5.21 13.45
CA GLN A 109 25.57 5.62 14.35
C GLN A 109 26.27 4.42 15.01
N ASN A 110 26.62 3.42 14.23
CA ASN A 110 27.26 2.17 14.68
C ASN A 110 26.41 1.31 15.63
N GLN A 111 25.15 1.65 15.85
CA GLN A 111 24.24 0.85 16.66
C GLN A 111 23.25 0.11 15.77
N LYS A 112 23.01 -1.15 16.10
CA LYS A 112 21.98 -1.96 15.44
C LYS A 112 20.60 -1.42 15.82
N SER A 113 19.80 -1.14 14.83
CA SER A 113 18.39 -0.78 14.98
C SER A 113 17.55 -1.72 14.13
N ILE A 114 16.44 -2.20 14.67
CA ILE A 114 15.50 -3.06 13.96
C ILE A 114 14.28 -2.21 13.62
N ASN A 115 13.93 -2.18 12.34
CA ASN A 115 12.70 -1.60 11.86
C ASN A 115 11.73 -2.71 11.51
N GLU A 116 10.64 -2.81 12.25
CA GLU A 116 9.56 -3.78 12.02
C GLU A 116 8.29 -3.04 11.61
N GLY A 117 7.76 -3.40 10.45
CA GLY A 117 6.49 -2.91 9.93
C GLY A 117 5.48 -4.04 9.86
N TYR A 118 4.28 -3.80 10.34
CA TYR A 118 3.16 -4.72 10.25
C TYR A 118 1.91 -3.98 9.77
N THR A 119 1.31 -4.47 8.69
CA THR A 119 0.05 -3.92 8.17
C THR A 119 -0.92 -5.06 7.92
N GLN A 120 -2.08 -4.95 8.53
CA GLN A 120 -3.21 -5.85 8.30
C GLN A 120 -4.38 -5.04 7.75
N THR A 121 -4.95 -5.50 6.65
CA THR A 121 -6.08 -4.84 5.99
C THR A 121 -7.19 -5.85 5.74
N LEU A 122 -8.42 -5.47 6.06
CA LEU A 122 -9.63 -6.21 5.72
C LEU A 122 -10.56 -5.29 4.94
N THR A 123 -11.10 -5.78 3.82
CA THR A 123 -11.98 -4.98 2.96
C THR A 123 -13.17 -5.83 2.51
N PRO A 124 -14.26 -5.88 3.30
CA PRO A 124 -15.56 -6.34 2.81
C PRO A 124 -16.11 -5.39 1.75
N GLY A 125 -16.87 -5.94 0.82
CA GLY A 125 -17.52 -5.17 -0.24
C GLY A 125 -18.75 -5.88 -0.79
N ILE A 126 -19.72 -5.07 -1.21
CA ILE A 126 -20.93 -5.52 -1.89
C ILE A 126 -21.11 -4.65 -3.14
N ARG A 127 -21.29 -5.31 -4.27
CA ARG A 127 -21.52 -4.64 -5.55
C ARG A 127 -22.75 -5.23 -6.24
N THR A 128 -23.57 -4.36 -6.80
CA THR A 128 -24.63 -4.77 -7.74
C THR A 128 -24.08 -4.84 -9.18
N ASN A 129 -24.70 -5.63 -10.03
CA ASN A 129 -24.29 -5.79 -11.43
C ASN A 129 -25.54 -5.90 -12.32
N PHE A 130 -26.26 -4.80 -12.45
CA PHE A 130 -27.40 -4.68 -13.36
C PHE A 130 -26.92 -4.22 -14.74
N LYS A 131 -27.61 -4.63 -15.80
CA LYS A 131 -27.27 -4.22 -17.17
C LYS A 131 -27.78 -2.83 -17.52
N VAL A 132 -28.92 -2.43 -16.97
CA VAL A 132 -29.64 -1.19 -17.32
C VAL A 132 -29.90 -0.33 -16.10
N ALA A 133 -30.14 -0.95 -14.93
CA ALA A 133 -30.36 -0.23 -13.69
C ALA A 133 -29.04 0.30 -13.09
N PRO A 134 -29.12 1.32 -12.23
CA PRO A 134 -27.95 1.80 -11.53
C PRO A 134 -27.23 0.71 -10.75
N ASN A 135 -25.92 0.78 -10.70
CA ASN A 135 -25.10 -0.08 -9.88
C ASN A 135 -24.51 0.68 -8.69
N ILE A 136 -24.36 -0.02 -7.59
CA ILE A 136 -23.78 0.47 -6.36
C ILE A 136 -22.66 -0.46 -5.96
N ASN A 137 -21.52 0.10 -5.57
CA ASN A 137 -20.38 -0.62 -5.02
C ASN A 137 -20.02 -0.02 -3.67
N LEU A 138 -20.33 -0.75 -2.61
CA LEU A 138 -20.01 -0.39 -1.23
C LEU A 138 -18.79 -1.15 -0.78
N ARG A 139 -17.80 -0.45 -0.20
CA ARG A 139 -16.60 -1.05 0.37
C ARG A 139 -16.29 -0.40 1.71
N TYR A 140 -15.77 -1.20 2.63
CA TYR A 140 -15.27 -0.71 3.90
C TYR A 140 -13.87 -1.24 4.11
N ARG A 141 -12.86 -0.38 4.05
CA ARG A 141 -11.48 -0.76 4.35
C ARG A 141 -11.18 -0.49 5.82
N TYR A 142 -10.74 -1.53 6.51
CA TYR A 142 -10.21 -1.46 7.86
C TYR A 142 -8.75 -1.89 7.83
N SER A 143 -7.83 -1.04 8.26
CA SER A 143 -6.41 -1.34 8.29
C SER A 143 -5.82 -1.02 9.65
N VAL A 144 -5.01 -1.92 10.17
CA VAL A 144 -4.16 -1.69 11.35
C VAL A 144 -2.72 -1.66 10.87
N VAL A 145 -2.03 -0.57 11.16
CA VAL A 145 -0.61 -0.38 10.82
C VAL A 145 0.16 -0.20 12.12
N LYS A 146 1.23 -0.97 12.28
CA LYS A 146 2.16 -0.88 13.39
C LYS A 146 3.57 -0.77 12.84
N ASN A 147 4.31 0.21 13.30
CA ASN A 147 5.73 0.39 12.98
C ASN A 147 6.51 0.47 14.28
N LYS A 148 7.58 -0.31 14.36
CA LYS A 148 8.49 -0.32 15.50
C LYS A 148 9.89 -0.03 15.01
N LEU A 149 10.51 1.02 15.55
CA LEU A 149 11.89 1.39 15.29
C LEU A 149 12.66 1.41 16.61
N GLY A 150 13.44 0.39 16.84
CA GLY A 150 14.12 0.20 18.13
C GLY A 150 13.10 0.04 19.27
N SER A 151 13.08 0.98 20.21
CA SER A 151 12.14 1.02 21.34
C SER A 151 10.85 1.81 21.04
N LYS A 152 10.81 2.57 19.96
CA LYS A 152 9.65 3.40 19.59
C LYS A 152 8.68 2.61 18.76
N GLU A 153 7.44 2.51 19.22
CA GLU A 153 6.32 1.90 18.50
C GLU A 153 5.30 2.98 18.11
N THR A 154 4.77 2.89 16.90
CA THR A 154 3.68 3.73 16.41
C THR A 154 2.61 2.83 15.85
N LYS A 155 1.37 3.03 16.27
CA LYS A 155 0.19 2.30 15.80
C LYS A 155 -0.85 3.29 15.31
N PHE A 156 -1.45 3.01 14.17
CA PHE A 156 -2.61 3.73 13.71
C PHE A 156 -3.61 2.81 13.02
N ILE A 157 -4.86 3.20 13.06
CA ILE A 157 -5.99 2.47 12.49
C ILE A 157 -6.60 3.34 11.40
N ILE A 158 -6.81 2.76 10.23
CA ILE A 158 -7.47 3.42 9.10
C ILE A 158 -8.84 2.75 8.90
N LYS A 159 -9.89 3.56 8.93
CA LYS A 159 -11.26 3.18 8.59
C LYS A 159 -11.68 3.99 7.36
N ALA A 160 -12.02 3.33 6.27
CA ALA A 160 -12.32 4.00 5.01
C ALA A 160 -13.54 3.36 4.30
N PRO A 161 -14.76 3.73 4.71
CA PRO A 161 -15.96 3.46 3.92
C PRO A 161 -15.91 4.20 2.59
N SER A 162 -16.37 3.56 1.52
CA SER A 162 -16.53 4.16 0.22
C SER A 162 -17.77 3.65 -0.49
N ILE A 163 -18.39 4.52 -1.25
CA ILE A 163 -19.53 4.23 -2.12
C ILE A 163 -19.22 4.73 -3.52
N GLU A 164 -19.39 3.87 -4.49
CA GLU A 164 -19.34 4.18 -5.90
C GLU A 164 -20.73 3.87 -6.49
N PHE A 165 -21.25 4.79 -7.24
CA PHE A 165 -22.54 4.67 -7.90
C PHE A 165 -22.34 4.93 -9.39
N ASP A 166 -22.84 4.03 -10.24
CA ASP A 166 -22.84 4.21 -11.68
C ASP A 166 -24.25 4.02 -12.25
N ALA A 167 -24.65 4.89 -13.17
CA ALA A 167 -25.94 4.85 -13.81
C ALA A 167 -25.85 5.20 -15.29
N TYR A 168 -26.60 4.47 -16.11
CA TYR A 168 -26.84 4.83 -17.51
C TYR A 168 -28.10 5.69 -17.58
N ILE A 169 -27.95 6.92 -18.03
CA ILE A 169 -29.05 7.88 -18.18
C ILE A 169 -29.35 7.98 -19.66
N ILE A 170 -30.60 7.64 -20.05
CA ILE A 170 -31.10 7.76 -21.45
C ILE A 170 -30.16 7.04 -22.46
N GLU A 171 -29.59 5.89 -22.10
CA GLU A 171 -28.72 5.04 -22.95
C GLU A 171 -27.48 5.70 -23.55
N LYS A 172 -27.33 7.00 -23.42
CA LYS A 172 -26.23 7.80 -24.00
C LYS A 172 -25.31 8.43 -22.97
N PHE A 173 -25.81 8.59 -21.76
CA PHE A 173 -25.06 9.20 -20.67
C PHE A 173 -24.73 8.15 -19.62
N THR A 174 -23.48 8.11 -19.23
CA THR A 174 -23.02 7.35 -18.06
C THR A 174 -22.64 8.34 -16.97
N PHE A 175 -23.34 8.26 -15.86
CA PHE A 175 -23.00 9.02 -14.66
C PHE A 175 -22.28 8.10 -13.70
N VAL A 176 -21.11 8.54 -13.20
CA VAL A 176 -20.35 7.83 -12.17
C VAL A 176 -20.04 8.80 -11.05
N THR A 177 -20.26 8.39 -9.82
CA THR A 177 -19.85 9.17 -8.66
C THR A 177 -19.22 8.27 -7.62
N ASN A 178 -18.19 8.76 -6.97
CA ASN A 178 -17.42 8.06 -5.96
C ASN A 178 -17.23 8.97 -4.74
N TYR A 179 -17.73 8.51 -3.60
CA TYR A 179 -17.52 9.16 -2.32
C TYR A 179 -16.74 8.26 -1.39
N SER A 180 -15.77 8.81 -0.69
CA SER A 180 -15.01 8.11 0.34
C SER A 180 -14.81 8.99 1.56
N TYR A 181 -14.91 8.36 2.72
CA TYR A 181 -14.61 8.95 4.01
C TYR A 181 -13.51 8.13 4.66
N THR A 182 -12.38 8.74 4.98
CA THR A 182 -11.24 8.05 5.60
C THR A 182 -10.96 8.68 6.95
N THR A 183 -10.94 7.86 7.98
CA THR A 183 -10.47 8.25 9.31
C THR A 183 -9.16 7.53 9.60
N GLN A 184 -8.18 8.28 10.05
CA GLN A 184 -6.90 7.77 10.56
C GLN A 184 -6.84 8.07 12.05
N GLU A 185 -6.87 7.02 12.88
CA GLU A 185 -6.82 7.11 14.33
C GLU A 185 -5.40 6.76 14.79
N LEU A 186 -4.73 7.70 15.42
CA LEU A 186 -3.50 7.52 16.20
C LEU A 186 -3.89 7.39 17.68
N GLU A 187 -2.94 7.06 18.54
CA GLU A 187 -3.22 6.92 20.00
C GLU A 187 -3.75 8.20 20.63
N THR A 188 -3.30 9.37 20.16
CA THR A 188 -3.63 10.67 20.75
C THR A 188 -4.48 11.57 19.85
N GLU A 189 -4.56 11.24 18.56
CA GLU A 189 -5.20 12.10 17.56
C GLU A 189 -5.99 11.29 16.56
N SER A 190 -7.04 11.88 16.02
CA SER A 190 -7.81 11.34 14.91
C SER A 190 -7.95 12.37 13.81
N GLN A 191 -7.66 11.96 12.58
CA GLN A 191 -7.80 12.80 11.40
C GLN A 191 -8.80 12.17 10.44
N SER A 192 -9.62 13.01 9.79
CA SER A 192 -10.63 12.55 8.84
C SER A 192 -10.49 13.28 7.52
N PHE A 193 -10.69 12.54 6.43
CA PHE A 193 -10.64 13.05 5.06
C PHE A 193 -11.87 12.60 4.31
N GLN A 194 -12.41 13.49 3.51
CA GLN A 194 -13.50 13.18 2.60
C GLN A 194 -13.07 13.46 1.17
N ASN A 195 -13.47 12.60 0.26
CA ASN A 195 -13.30 12.85 -1.17
C ASN A 195 -14.59 12.51 -1.88
N TRP A 196 -15.02 13.42 -2.75
CA TRP A 196 -16.18 13.22 -3.60
C TRP A 196 -15.84 13.63 -5.02
N ASP A 197 -15.92 12.66 -5.93
CA ASP A 197 -15.69 12.83 -7.36
C ASP A 197 -16.94 12.42 -8.12
N ALA A 198 -17.19 13.07 -9.25
CA ALA A 198 -18.27 12.68 -10.17
C ALA A 198 -17.82 12.89 -11.61
N SER A 199 -18.33 12.06 -12.50
CA SER A 199 -18.17 12.24 -13.95
C SER A 199 -19.47 11.94 -14.69
N LEU A 200 -19.64 12.65 -15.79
CA LEU A 200 -20.71 12.45 -16.74
C LEU A 200 -20.11 12.24 -18.11
N THR A 201 -20.29 11.06 -18.66
CA THR A 201 -19.80 10.68 -19.97
C THR A 201 -20.95 10.62 -20.96
N TYR A 202 -20.81 11.29 -22.10
CA TYR A 202 -21.74 11.21 -23.23
C TYR A 202 -21.14 10.42 -24.37
N ARG A 203 -21.90 9.45 -24.87
CA ARG A 203 -21.58 8.67 -26.06
C ARG A 203 -22.86 8.50 -26.89
N LYS A 204 -22.83 8.89 -28.15
CA LYS A 204 -23.98 8.88 -29.03
C LYS A 204 -24.60 7.49 -29.19
N ASP A 205 -23.74 6.47 -29.40
CA ASP A 205 -24.09 5.05 -29.55
C ASP A 205 -22.86 4.20 -29.26
N LYS A 206 -22.99 2.88 -29.30
CA LYS A 206 -21.89 1.93 -29.01
C LYS A 206 -20.74 1.99 -30.01
N ASP A 207 -21.03 2.42 -31.24
CA ASP A 207 -20.06 2.48 -32.34
C ASP A 207 -19.54 3.91 -32.57
N ALA A 208 -19.95 4.85 -31.73
CA ALA A 208 -19.51 6.25 -31.82
C ALA A 208 -18.00 6.37 -31.68
N LYS A 209 -17.39 7.12 -32.62
CA LYS A 209 -15.94 7.40 -32.62
C LYS A 209 -15.55 8.46 -31.59
N TRP A 210 -16.51 9.19 -31.03
CA TRP A 210 -16.30 10.28 -30.09
C TRP A 210 -17.04 10.02 -28.79
N GLU A 211 -16.36 10.29 -27.71
CA GLU A 211 -16.90 10.27 -26.36
C GLU A 211 -16.49 11.57 -25.65
N PHE A 212 -17.40 12.17 -24.93
CA PHE A 212 -17.19 13.40 -24.18
C PHE A 212 -17.34 13.10 -22.70
N GLU A 213 -16.36 13.45 -21.91
CA GLU A 213 -16.39 13.30 -20.45
C GLU A 213 -16.29 14.68 -19.77
N LEU A 214 -17.21 14.94 -18.86
CA LEU A 214 -17.13 16.02 -17.89
C LEU A 214 -16.82 15.41 -16.53
N LYS A 215 -15.71 15.81 -15.93
CA LYS A 215 -15.27 15.31 -14.63
C LYS A 215 -15.13 16.44 -13.62
N ALA A 216 -15.71 16.24 -12.43
CA ALA A 216 -15.51 17.07 -11.26
C ALA A 216 -14.80 16.24 -10.19
N SER A 217 -13.64 16.69 -9.74
CA SER A 217 -12.86 16.05 -8.67
C SER A 217 -12.83 16.93 -7.45
N ASN A 218 -12.79 16.33 -6.27
CA ASN A 218 -12.77 17.03 -4.98
C ASN A 218 -13.93 18.04 -4.85
N ILE A 219 -15.16 17.59 -5.13
CA ILE A 219 -16.38 18.44 -5.12
C ILE A 219 -16.59 19.14 -3.78
N LEU A 220 -16.11 18.53 -2.69
CA LEU A 220 -16.20 19.10 -1.33
C LEU A 220 -15.17 20.20 -1.05
N ASN A 221 -14.25 20.44 -2.01
CA ASN A 221 -13.18 21.44 -1.92
C ASN A 221 -12.36 21.35 -0.62
N ILE A 222 -11.93 20.13 -0.27
CA ILE A 222 -11.11 19.90 0.92
C ILE A 222 -9.65 20.15 0.57
N ASP A 223 -9.07 21.22 1.07
CA ASP A 223 -7.76 21.76 0.67
C ASP A 223 -6.55 20.94 1.14
N VAL A 224 -6.67 20.06 2.13
CA VAL A 224 -5.51 19.40 2.73
C VAL A 224 -5.73 17.90 2.87
N GLN A 225 -4.98 17.12 2.09
CA GLN A 225 -4.72 15.72 2.39
C GLN A 225 -3.39 15.62 3.15
N VAL A 226 -3.41 15.64 4.46
CA VAL A 226 -2.23 15.37 5.27
C VAL A 226 -1.92 13.88 5.19
N ARG A 227 -0.86 13.51 4.48
CA ARG A 227 -0.32 12.15 4.50
C ARG A 227 0.76 12.09 5.57
N ASN A 228 0.45 11.53 6.72
CA ASN A 228 1.47 11.19 7.69
C ASN A 228 2.23 9.94 7.21
N SER A 229 3.42 10.14 6.66
CA SER A 229 4.39 9.09 6.42
C SER A 229 5.50 9.20 7.46
N ALA A 230 5.61 8.23 8.35
CA ALA A 230 6.76 8.12 9.22
C ALA A 230 7.94 7.58 8.37
N ASN A 231 8.77 8.46 7.85
CA ASN A 231 10.02 8.09 7.22
C ASN A 231 11.17 8.20 8.22
N ASN A 232 12.10 7.24 8.16
CA ASN A 232 13.32 7.22 8.98
C ASN A 232 14.20 8.47 8.83
N LEU A 233 13.94 9.32 7.84
CA LEU A 233 14.69 10.55 7.57
C LEU A 233 14.23 11.76 8.40
N SER A 234 13.08 11.70 9.06
CA SER A 234 12.58 12.82 9.89
C SER A 234 13.26 12.94 11.26
N LEU A 235 14.21 12.06 11.58
CA LEU A 235 14.98 12.09 12.84
C LEU A 235 16.35 12.80 12.74
N ILE A 236 16.67 13.38 11.58
CA ILE A 236 17.90 14.16 11.38
C ILE A 236 17.51 15.62 11.13
N HIS A 237 16.87 16.24 12.08
CA HIS A 237 16.87 17.68 12.25
C HIS A 237 17.40 17.99 13.63
N ILE A 238 18.69 18.22 13.66
CA ILE A 238 19.37 19.01 14.70
C ILE A 238 19.74 20.34 14.08
#